data_723f7b3ef2863cf4223fdd8a025ff466
#
_entry.id   723f7b3ef2863cf4223fdd8a025ff466
#
_cell.length_a   1.000
_cell.length_b   1.000
_cell.length_c   1.000
_cell.angle_alpha   90.00
_cell.angle_beta   90.00
_cell.angle_gamma   90.00
#
_symmetry.space_group_name_H-M   'P 1'
#
loop_
_entity.id
_entity.type
_entity.pdbx_description
1 polymer ?
#
loop_
_entity_poly.entity_id
_entity_poly.type
_entity_poly.pdbx_seq_one_letter_code
_entity_poly.pdbx_strand_id
1 'polypeptide(L)'
;LYSEMFVIDPIAIYLEYETWKHRFGPFIKPKLYVSPHCRVVTPFDVWNNRLKETRRGTQKHGSCGMGIFETVFRDKSLFELKAKDLSNPWKLWEQLKKIEELYSNSCSDMVYNAHNFMKAAEWFVKNVEQFETFEVLKKYDTIIFEGSQGLLLSQTNVDFFPYLTPASTGVDNIEHWFNLGAAEE
;
A
#
# COMPACT_ATOMS: atom_id res chain seq x y z
N LEU A 1 7.19 9.77 -5.06
CA LEU A 1 5.72 9.75 -5.18
C LEU A 1 5.21 8.32 -5.21
N TYR A 2 4.17 8.02 -4.42
CA TYR A 2 3.37 6.80 -4.52
C TYR A 2 2.05 7.16 -5.21
N SER A 3 1.83 6.62 -6.40
CA SER A 3 0.61 6.85 -7.17
C SER A 3 -0.57 6.00 -6.65
N GLU A 4 -1.79 6.27 -7.13
CA GLU A 4 -3.02 5.53 -6.78
C GLU A 4 -2.95 4.02 -7.14
N MET A 5 -2.03 3.64 -8.02
CA MET A 5 -1.78 2.24 -8.37
C MET A 5 -1.00 1.50 -7.27
N PHE A 6 -0.41 2.24 -6.34
CA PHE A 6 0.42 1.68 -5.28
C PHE A 6 -0.43 1.29 -4.05
N VAL A 7 0.08 0.32 -3.29
CA VAL A 7 -0.47 -0.05 -1.99
C VAL A 7 0.53 0.39 -0.93
N ILE A 8 0.13 1.27 -0.03
CA ILE A 8 1.00 1.84 1.00
C ILE A 8 0.80 1.17 2.36
N ASP A 9 1.88 1.05 3.10
CA ASP A 9 1.89 0.67 4.52
C ASP A 9 2.43 1.84 5.35
N PRO A 10 1.61 2.57 6.12
CA PRO A 10 2.05 3.69 6.93
C PRO A 10 3.14 3.34 7.95
N ILE A 11 3.12 2.10 8.47
CA ILE A 11 4.15 1.61 9.41
C ILE A 11 5.47 1.43 8.69
N ALA A 12 5.46 0.79 7.51
CA ALA A 12 6.66 0.57 6.71
C ALA A 12 7.27 1.91 6.27
N ILE A 13 6.47 2.85 5.77
CA ILE A 13 6.92 4.19 5.36
C ILE A 13 7.55 4.94 6.54
N TYR A 14 6.94 4.87 7.72
CA TYR A 14 7.51 5.47 8.92
C TYR A 14 8.88 4.88 9.28
N LEU A 15 9.00 3.55 9.27
CA LEU A 15 10.25 2.85 9.61
C LEU A 15 11.35 3.13 8.57
N GLU A 16 11.01 3.15 7.29
CA GLU A 16 11.94 3.53 6.22
C GLU A 16 12.43 4.96 6.37
N TYR A 17 11.53 5.89 6.67
CA TYR A 17 11.89 7.30 6.91
C TYR A 17 12.83 7.45 8.11
N GLU A 18 12.58 6.77 9.23
CA GLU A 18 13.47 6.82 10.39
C GLU A 18 14.83 6.17 10.09
N THR A 19 14.85 5.06 9.34
CA THR A 19 16.09 4.41 8.87
C THR A 19 16.89 5.34 7.96
N TRP A 20 16.21 6.01 7.04
CA TRP A 20 16.81 6.97 6.12
C TRP A 20 17.40 8.18 6.88
N LYS A 21 16.66 8.74 7.81
CA LYS A 21 17.09 9.84 8.69
C LYS A 21 18.29 9.46 9.53
N HIS A 22 18.33 8.25 10.05
CA HIS A 22 19.48 7.72 10.79
C HIS A 22 20.73 7.61 9.89
N ARG A 23 20.55 7.18 8.65
CA ARG A 23 21.66 6.97 7.70
C ARG A 23 22.22 8.26 7.13
N PHE A 24 21.38 9.22 6.78
CA PHE A 24 21.74 10.43 6.04
C PHE A 24 21.67 11.71 6.88
N GLY A 25 21.26 11.61 8.13
CA GLY A 25 21.11 12.74 9.05
C GLY A 25 19.77 13.50 8.90
N PRO A 26 19.44 14.35 9.88
CA PRO A 26 18.13 15.00 9.95
C PRO A 26 17.94 16.16 8.96
N PHE A 27 19.02 16.62 8.31
CA PHE A 27 19.00 17.80 7.44
C PHE A 27 18.56 17.51 6.00
N ILE A 28 18.72 16.27 5.55
CA ILE A 28 18.30 15.84 4.22
C ILE A 28 16.93 15.16 4.38
N LYS A 29 15.87 15.83 4.00
CA LYS A 29 14.50 15.29 4.07
C LYS A 29 13.94 15.12 2.67
N PRO A 30 13.66 13.89 2.22
CA PRO A 30 12.94 13.70 0.98
C PRO A 30 11.52 14.23 1.15
N LYS A 31 10.99 14.87 0.12
CA LYS A 31 9.56 15.16 0.04
C LYS A 31 8.84 13.88 -0.37
N LEU A 32 7.90 13.45 0.47
CA LEU A 32 7.09 12.29 0.21
C LEU A 32 5.72 12.75 -0.29
N TYR A 33 5.35 12.30 -1.48
CA TYR A 33 4.04 12.52 -2.07
C TYR A 33 3.31 11.19 -2.20
N VAL A 34 2.04 11.18 -1.85
CA VAL A 34 1.18 10.00 -1.98
C VAL A 34 -0.15 10.43 -2.57
N SER A 35 -0.64 9.69 -3.57
CA SER A 35 -2.00 9.89 -4.05
C SER A 35 -3.01 9.61 -2.92
N PRO A 36 -4.02 10.47 -2.72
CA PRO A 36 -5.08 10.25 -1.72
C PRO A 36 -5.86 8.95 -1.97
N HIS A 37 -5.75 8.40 -3.17
CA HIS A 37 -6.43 7.18 -3.62
C HIS A 37 -5.61 5.90 -3.44
N CYS A 38 -4.35 5.99 -2.97
CA CYS A 38 -3.56 4.81 -2.60
C CYS A 38 -4.30 3.94 -1.59
N ARG A 39 -4.33 2.64 -1.84
CA ARG A 39 -4.84 1.65 -0.87
C ARG A 39 -3.89 1.56 0.32
N VAL A 40 -4.45 1.34 1.50
CA VAL A 40 -3.68 1.27 2.75
C VAL A 40 -3.70 -0.15 3.29
N VAL A 41 -2.52 -0.74 3.46
CA VAL A 41 -2.34 -2.01 4.18
C VAL A 41 -2.58 -1.77 5.66
N THR A 42 -3.31 -2.69 6.27
CA THR A 42 -3.48 -2.75 7.72
C THR A 42 -2.74 -3.93 8.32
N PRO A 43 -2.41 -3.90 9.62
CA PRO A 43 -1.85 -5.08 10.30
C PRO A 43 -2.72 -6.33 10.19
N PHE A 44 -4.02 -6.18 10.01
CA PHE A 44 -4.95 -7.29 9.78
C PHE A 44 -4.73 -7.97 8.44
N ASP A 45 -4.47 -7.19 7.38
CA ASP A 45 -4.13 -7.69 6.05
C ASP A 45 -2.83 -8.50 6.10
N VAL A 46 -1.80 -7.94 6.73
CA VAL A 46 -0.49 -8.59 6.93
C VAL A 46 -0.65 -9.91 7.67
N TRP A 47 -1.40 -9.88 8.76
CA TRP A 47 -1.60 -11.05 9.59
C TRP A 47 -2.38 -12.15 8.83
N ASN A 48 -3.49 -11.82 8.17
CA ASN A 48 -4.29 -12.76 7.40
C ASN A 48 -3.48 -13.40 6.25
N ASN A 49 -2.64 -12.61 5.58
CA ASN A 49 -1.74 -13.10 4.56
C ASN A 49 -0.77 -14.16 5.13
N ARG A 50 -0.10 -13.85 6.22
CA ARG A 50 0.85 -14.78 6.88
C ARG A 50 0.17 -16.04 7.39
N LEU A 51 -1.04 -15.91 7.95
CA LEU A 51 -1.82 -17.05 8.39
C LEU A 51 -2.19 -17.98 7.24
N LYS A 52 -2.67 -17.42 6.12
CA LYS A 52 -2.98 -18.19 4.91
C LYS A 52 -1.76 -18.93 4.39
N GLU A 53 -0.60 -18.26 4.30
CA GLU A 53 0.64 -18.89 3.87
C GLU A 53 1.07 -20.03 4.82
N THR A 54 0.95 -19.84 6.12
CA THR A 54 1.25 -20.87 7.11
C THR A 54 0.32 -22.09 6.97
N ARG A 55 -0.98 -21.86 6.79
CA ARG A 55 -1.99 -22.94 6.62
C ARG A 55 -1.81 -23.75 5.34
N ARG A 56 -1.20 -23.17 4.29
CA ARG A 56 -0.89 -23.89 3.04
C ARG A 56 0.23 -24.93 3.18
N GLY A 57 1.04 -24.85 4.22
CA GLY A 57 2.11 -25.81 4.47
C GLY A 57 3.12 -25.88 3.30
N THR A 58 3.19 -27.03 2.62
CA THR A 58 4.08 -27.25 1.46
C THR A 58 3.57 -26.60 0.17
N GLN A 59 2.31 -26.16 0.13
CA GLN A 59 1.68 -25.52 -1.04
C GLN A 59 1.67 -23.99 -0.92
N LYS A 60 2.69 -23.41 -0.28
CA LYS A 60 2.84 -21.96 -0.16
C LYS A 60 2.94 -21.29 -1.52
N HIS A 61 2.30 -20.13 -1.66
CA HIS A 61 2.39 -19.30 -2.86
C HIS A 61 3.67 -18.44 -2.89
N GLY A 62 4.46 -18.43 -1.82
CA GLY A 62 5.68 -17.61 -1.73
C GLY A 62 5.41 -16.12 -1.50
N SER A 63 4.26 -15.79 -0.91
CA SER A 63 3.92 -14.41 -0.56
C SER A 63 4.97 -13.81 0.38
N CYS A 64 5.34 -12.54 0.15
CA CYS A 64 6.24 -11.80 1.03
C CYS A 64 5.65 -11.50 2.42
N GLY A 65 4.37 -11.82 2.64
CA GLY A 65 3.71 -11.61 3.93
C GLY A 65 3.38 -10.16 4.26
N MET A 66 3.33 -9.28 3.25
CA MET A 66 3.06 -7.85 3.43
C MET A 66 1.58 -7.48 3.32
N GLY A 67 0.69 -8.45 3.09
CA GLY A 67 -0.76 -8.22 3.04
C GLY A 67 -1.28 -7.52 1.78
N ILE A 68 -0.47 -7.40 0.73
CA ILE A 68 -0.85 -6.67 -0.50
C ILE A 68 -2.09 -7.30 -1.15
N PHE A 69 -2.09 -8.63 -1.30
CA PHE A 69 -3.23 -9.33 -1.91
C PHE A 69 -4.51 -9.12 -1.09
N GLU A 70 -4.43 -9.24 0.23
CA GLU A 70 -5.54 -9.04 1.15
C GLU A 70 -6.11 -7.63 1.05
N THR A 71 -5.23 -6.63 0.98
CA THR A 71 -5.61 -5.22 0.83
C THR A 71 -6.35 -4.98 -0.49
N VAL A 72 -5.80 -5.45 -1.61
CA VAL A 72 -6.42 -5.29 -2.94
C VAL A 72 -7.76 -6.05 -3.01
N PHE A 73 -7.85 -7.21 -2.38
CA PHE A 73 -9.07 -8.02 -2.39
C PHE A 73 -10.19 -7.40 -1.56
N ARG A 74 -9.90 -6.89 -0.35
CA ARG A 74 -10.91 -6.24 0.49
C ARG A 74 -11.37 -4.88 -0.05
N ASP A 75 -10.51 -4.20 -0.81
CA ASP A 75 -10.83 -2.91 -1.44
C ASP A 75 -11.99 -3.00 -2.45
N LYS A 76 -12.29 -4.20 -2.95
CA LYS A 76 -13.46 -4.46 -3.81
C LYS A 76 -14.78 -4.58 -3.04
N SER A 77 -14.78 -4.33 -1.74
CA SER A 77 -15.89 -4.46 -0.82
C SER A 77 -16.12 -3.15 -0.04
N LEU A 78 -17.00 -3.21 0.96
CA LEU A 78 -17.29 -2.09 1.88
C LEU A 78 -16.16 -1.80 2.90
N PHE A 79 -15.03 -2.49 2.80
CA PHE A 79 -13.91 -2.40 3.73
C PHE A 79 -12.71 -1.62 3.14
N GLU A 80 -12.97 -0.80 2.15
CA GLU A 80 -11.96 0.07 1.54
C GLU A 80 -11.32 1.01 2.57
N LEU A 81 -9.99 1.16 2.50
CA LEU A 81 -9.23 2.15 3.26
C LEU A 81 -8.18 2.76 2.34
N LYS A 82 -8.25 4.08 2.17
CA LYS A 82 -7.35 4.86 1.31
C LYS A 82 -6.52 5.87 2.11
N ALA A 83 -5.46 6.38 1.50
CA ALA A 83 -4.56 7.35 2.13
C ALA A 83 -5.31 8.57 2.68
N LYS A 84 -6.30 9.10 1.97
CA LYS A 84 -7.15 10.21 2.41
C LYS A 84 -7.89 9.96 3.72
N ASP A 85 -8.21 8.69 4.01
CA ASP A 85 -8.98 8.33 5.20
C ASP A 85 -8.15 8.37 6.48
N LEU A 86 -6.80 8.36 6.35
CA LEU A 86 -5.88 8.45 7.48
C LEU A 86 -5.97 9.79 8.23
N SER A 87 -6.46 10.85 7.57
CA SER A 87 -6.58 12.19 8.15
C SER A 87 -7.68 12.33 9.21
N ASN A 88 -8.60 11.38 9.29
CA ASN A 88 -9.69 11.39 10.27
C ASN A 88 -9.55 10.21 11.25
N PRO A 89 -8.99 10.40 12.46
CA PRO A 89 -8.72 9.32 13.40
C PRO A 89 -9.97 8.53 13.82
N TRP A 90 -11.13 9.19 13.92
CA TRP A 90 -12.38 8.53 14.28
C TRP A 90 -12.86 7.58 13.19
N LYS A 91 -12.93 8.06 11.94
CA LYS A 91 -13.30 7.22 10.79
C LYS A 91 -12.30 6.09 10.58
N LEU A 92 -11.01 6.38 10.74
CA LEU A 92 -9.97 5.37 10.65
C LEU A 92 -10.19 4.26 11.68
N TRP A 93 -10.46 4.61 12.94
CA TRP A 93 -10.72 3.64 13.99
C TRP A 93 -11.96 2.78 13.70
N GLU A 94 -13.06 3.38 13.25
CA GLU A 94 -14.26 2.64 12.86
C GLU A 94 -14.00 1.68 11.69
N GLN A 95 -13.23 2.12 10.69
CA GLN A 95 -12.88 1.30 9.55
C GLN A 95 -11.96 0.14 9.94
N LEU A 96 -11.01 0.37 10.84
CA LEU A 96 -10.15 -0.68 11.37
C LEU A 96 -10.95 -1.77 12.08
N LYS A 97 -11.96 -1.41 12.89
CA LYS A 97 -12.86 -2.38 13.53
C LYS A 97 -13.60 -3.26 12.52
N LYS A 98 -14.13 -2.66 11.45
CA LYS A 98 -14.81 -3.41 10.38
C LYS A 98 -13.85 -4.37 9.67
N ILE A 99 -12.59 -3.95 9.43
CA ILE A 99 -11.57 -4.81 8.82
C ILE A 99 -11.19 -5.95 9.79
N GLU A 100 -11.09 -5.66 11.09
CA GLU A 100 -10.86 -6.67 12.11
C GLU A 100 -11.98 -7.72 12.12
N GLU A 101 -13.25 -7.29 12.11
CA GLU A 101 -14.41 -8.16 12.04
C GLU A 101 -14.42 -9.02 10.77
N LEU A 102 -14.04 -8.47 9.63
CA LEU A 102 -13.90 -9.22 8.37
C LEU A 102 -12.98 -10.43 8.51
N TYR A 103 -11.90 -10.27 9.27
CA TYR A 103 -10.90 -11.32 9.47
C TYR A 103 -11.08 -12.14 10.76
N SER A 104 -11.98 -11.76 11.66
CA SER A 104 -12.16 -12.37 12.98
C SER A 104 -12.46 -13.87 12.93
N ASN A 105 -13.24 -14.32 11.95
CA ASN A 105 -13.54 -15.75 11.76
C ASN A 105 -12.33 -16.58 11.35
N SER A 106 -11.25 -15.92 10.96
CA SER A 106 -9.97 -16.57 10.60
C SER A 106 -8.98 -16.58 11.75
N CYS A 107 -9.29 -15.93 12.89
CA CYS A 107 -8.29 -15.42 13.81
C CYS A 107 -8.75 -15.32 15.27
N SER A 108 -8.62 -16.44 16.04
CA SER A 108 -8.81 -16.40 17.50
C SER A 108 -7.61 -15.84 18.28
N ASP A 109 -6.42 -15.79 17.67
CA ASP A 109 -5.14 -15.56 18.37
C ASP A 109 -4.41 -14.29 17.93
N MET A 110 -5.11 -13.33 17.32
CA MET A 110 -4.47 -12.12 16.82
C MET A 110 -4.13 -11.13 17.94
N VAL A 111 -2.85 -10.95 18.19
CA VAL A 111 -2.36 -9.80 18.95
C VAL A 111 -2.23 -8.64 17.98
N TYR A 112 -3.27 -7.82 17.91
CA TYR A 112 -3.27 -6.63 17.07
C TYR A 112 -2.77 -5.42 17.83
N ASN A 113 -1.87 -4.69 17.24
CA ASN A 113 -1.38 -3.44 17.77
C ASN A 113 -1.94 -2.24 16.99
N ALA A 114 -3.25 -1.98 17.17
CA ALA A 114 -3.94 -0.82 16.61
C ALA A 114 -3.24 0.49 16.94
N HIS A 115 -2.63 0.56 18.13
CA HIS A 115 -1.96 1.76 18.61
C HIS A 115 -0.75 2.13 17.73
N ASN A 116 0.09 1.16 17.34
CA ASN A 116 1.22 1.44 16.46
C ASN A 116 0.77 1.88 15.06
N PHE A 117 -0.30 1.27 14.54
CA PHE A 117 -0.85 1.70 13.26
C PHE A 117 -1.42 3.13 13.34
N MET A 118 -2.18 3.45 14.38
CA MET A 118 -2.72 4.81 14.58
C MET A 118 -1.61 5.86 14.73
N LYS A 119 -0.52 5.54 15.44
CA LYS A 119 0.66 6.43 15.51
C LYS A 119 1.33 6.62 14.16
N ALA A 120 1.49 5.55 13.39
CA ALA A 120 2.07 5.63 12.05
C ALA A 120 1.18 6.44 11.10
N ALA A 121 -0.14 6.29 11.18
CA ALA A 121 -1.10 7.08 10.42
C ALA A 121 -1.05 8.57 10.81
N GLU A 122 -0.95 8.90 12.09
CA GLU A 122 -0.78 10.29 12.56
C GLU A 122 0.53 10.89 12.04
N TRP A 123 1.64 10.14 12.12
CA TRP A 123 2.91 10.56 11.57
C TRP A 123 2.83 10.77 10.05
N PHE A 124 2.19 9.85 9.33
CA PHE A 124 1.98 9.91 7.89
C PHE A 124 1.27 11.20 7.49
N VAL A 125 0.14 11.52 8.13
CA VAL A 125 -0.63 12.74 7.85
C VAL A 125 0.19 14.02 8.07
N LYS A 126 1.12 14.01 9.02
CA LYS A 126 1.98 15.18 9.33
C LYS A 126 3.18 15.33 8.40
N ASN A 127 3.66 14.24 7.80
CA ASN A 127 4.96 14.23 7.10
C ASN A 127 4.87 13.89 5.61
N VAL A 128 3.71 13.44 5.14
CA VAL A 128 3.49 13.03 3.75
C VAL A 128 2.45 13.94 3.13
N GLU A 129 2.79 14.54 2.00
CA GLU A 129 1.88 15.39 1.26
C GLU A 129 0.97 14.52 0.36
N GLN A 130 -0.34 14.75 0.42
CA GLN A 130 -1.30 14.07 -0.44
C GLN A 130 -1.61 14.94 -1.66
N PHE A 131 -1.33 14.39 -2.85
CA PHE A 131 -1.56 15.07 -4.12
C PHE A 131 -2.02 14.07 -5.17
N GLU A 132 -2.83 14.54 -6.11
CA GLU A 132 -3.13 13.79 -7.32
C GLU A 132 -1.82 13.51 -8.09
N THR A 133 -1.68 12.28 -8.56
CA THR A 133 -0.43 11.80 -9.19
C THR A 133 0.03 12.72 -10.30
N PHE A 134 -0.86 13.07 -11.22
CA PHE A 134 -0.55 13.89 -12.38
C PHE A 134 -0.09 15.30 -12.01
N GLU A 135 -0.68 15.91 -10.97
CA GLU A 135 -0.30 17.24 -10.48
C GLU A 135 1.13 17.28 -9.90
N VAL A 136 1.62 16.14 -9.42
CA VAL A 136 3.01 16.04 -8.96
C VAL A 136 3.95 15.83 -10.14
N LEU A 137 3.60 14.97 -11.08
CA LEU A 137 4.44 14.69 -12.26
C LEU A 137 4.75 15.94 -13.06
N LYS A 138 3.78 16.83 -13.26
CA LYS A 138 3.96 18.13 -13.97
C LYS A 138 5.01 19.06 -13.37
N LYS A 139 5.45 18.84 -12.13
CA LYS A 139 6.41 19.71 -11.43
C LYS A 139 7.87 19.39 -11.72
N TYR A 140 8.15 18.29 -12.43
CA TYR A 140 9.49 17.77 -12.61
C TYR A 140 9.82 17.53 -14.09
N ASP A 141 11.01 17.98 -14.50
CA ASP A 141 11.51 17.78 -15.87
C ASP A 141 11.97 16.34 -16.12
N THR A 142 12.34 15.63 -15.06
CA THR A 142 12.81 14.24 -15.14
C THR A 142 12.07 13.40 -14.13
N ILE A 143 11.49 12.29 -14.58
CA ILE A 143 10.73 11.36 -13.77
C ILE A 143 11.30 9.96 -13.93
N ILE A 144 11.61 9.31 -12.82
CA ILE A 144 12.04 7.92 -12.79
C ILE A 144 10.90 7.09 -12.22
N PHE A 145 10.45 6.10 -12.98
CA PHE A 145 9.42 5.16 -12.54
C PHE A 145 10.08 3.88 -12.02
N GLU A 146 9.72 3.50 -10.81
CA GLU A 146 10.16 2.27 -10.18
C GLU A 146 8.96 1.38 -9.88
N GLY A 147 8.94 0.17 -10.45
CA GLY A 147 7.97 -0.87 -10.12
C GLY A 147 8.39 -1.67 -8.89
N SER A 148 7.46 -2.01 -8.02
CA SER A 148 7.73 -2.81 -6.82
C SER A 148 7.96 -4.30 -7.09
N GLN A 149 7.69 -4.76 -8.32
CA GLN A 149 7.72 -6.18 -8.71
C GLN A 149 8.31 -6.34 -10.10
N GLY A 150 8.93 -7.52 -10.35
CA GLY A 150 9.44 -7.87 -11.68
C GLY A 150 8.33 -8.22 -12.68
N LEU A 151 8.61 -8.05 -13.98
CA LEU A 151 7.63 -8.24 -15.07
C LEU A 151 6.95 -9.62 -15.08
N LEU A 152 7.68 -10.68 -14.72
CA LEU A 152 7.14 -12.04 -14.68
C LEU A 152 6.08 -12.26 -13.59
N LEU A 153 6.03 -11.37 -12.58
CA LEU A 153 5.06 -11.45 -11.49
C LEU A 153 3.74 -10.75 -11.82
N SER A 154 3.60 -10.14 -13.01
CA SER A 154 2.36 -9.47 -13.43
C SER A 154 1.17 -10.43 -13.38
N GLN A 155 0.02 -9.91 -12.92
CA GLN A 155 -1.26 -10.64 -12.93
C GLN A 155 -1.66 -11.17 -14.32
N THR A 156 -1.09 -10.61 -15.38
CA THR A 156 -1.34 -11.02 -16.79
C THR A 156 -0.59 -12.29 -17.19
N ASN A 157 0.42 -12.69 -16.43
CA ASN A 157 1.26 -13.86 -16.72
C ASN A 157 0.67 -15.13 -16.08
N VAL A 158 -0.53 -15.52 -16.52
CA VAL A 158 -1.32 -16.60 -15.92
C VAL A 158 -0.61 -17.95 -15.79
N ASP A 159 0.38 -18.22 -16.63
CA ASP A 159 1.17 -19.45 -16.62
C ASP A 159 2.02 -19.61 -15.35
N PHE A 160 2.28 -18.50 -14.65
CA PHE A 160 3.03 -18.51 -13.39
C PHE A 160 2.14 -18.54 -12.15
N PHE A 161 0.82 -18.69 -12.31
CA PHE A 161 -0.07 -18.83 -11.17
C PHE A 161 0.35 -20.04 -10.29
N PRO A 162 0.37 -19.93 -8.92
CA PRO A 162 -0.14 -18.84 -8.09
C PRO A 162 0.92 -17.81 -7.66
N TYR A 163 2.07 -17.74 -8.29
CA TYR A 163 3.22 -16.92 -7.90
C TYR A 163 3.17 -15.49 -8.45
N LEU A 164 1.97 -14.94 -8.60
CA LEU A 164 1.73 -13.62 -9.19
C LEU A 164 1.39 -12.57 -8.15
N THR A 165 1.65 -11.29 -8.50
CA THR A 165 1.12 -10.14 -7.75
C THR A 165 -0.23 -9.72 -8.34
N PRO A 166 -1.18 -9.18 -7.54
CA PRO A 166 -2.49 -8.75 -8.03
C PRO A 166 -2.42 -7.35 -8.70
N ALA A 167 -1.39 -7.13 -9.52
CA ALA A 167 -1.16 -5.87 -10.22
C ALA A 167 -0.48 -6.10 -11.57
N SER A 168 -0.63 -5.14 -12.51
CA SER A 168 0.25 -5.04 -13.67
C SER A 168 1.61 -4.48 -13.23
N THR A 169 2.69 -5.15 -13.65
CA THR A 169 4.07 -4.77 -13.29
C THR A 169 4.84 -4.17 -14.47
N GLY A 170 4.17 -4.03 -15.63
CA GLY A 170 4.71 -3.44 -16.84
C GLY A 170 4.55 -1.93 -16.90
N VAL A 171 4.71 -1.39 -18.11
CA VAL A 171 4.59 0.05 -18.40
C VAL A 171 3.14 0.55 -18.51
N ASP A 172 2.16 -0.35 -18.54
CA ASP A 172 0.74 -0.03 -18.74
C ASP A 172 0.23 1.03 -17.73
N ASN A 173 0.73 0.98 -16.49
CA ASN A 173 0.38 1.94 -15.45
C ASN A 173 0.92 3.34 -15.77
N ILE A 174 2.09 3.43 -16.42
CA ILE A 174 2.73 4.69 -16.82
C ILE A 174 1.97 5.28 -18.00
N GLU A 175 1.67 4.46 -19.01
CA GLU A 175 0.89 4.86 -20.17
C GLU A 175 -0.50 5.38 -19.79
N HIS A 176 -1.11 4.80 -18.76
CA HIS A 176 -2.39 5.26 -18.24
C HIS A 176 -2.35 6.74 -17.81
N TRP A 177 -1.32 7.17 -17.08
CA TRP A 177 -1.21 8.58 -16.65
C TRP A 177 -0.94 9.54 -17.80
N PHE A 178 -0.11 9.15 -18.76
CA PHE A 178 0.15 9.99 -19.92
C PHE A 178 -1.09 10.13 -20.81
N ASN A 179 -1.89 9.08 -20.94
CA ASN A 179 -3.15 9.11 -21.70
C ASN A 179 -4.22 9.95 -20.99
N LEU A 180 -4.28 9.95 -19.65
CA LEU A 180 -5.16 10.83 -18.90
C LEU A 180 -4.76 12.31 -19.08
N GLY A 181 -3.44 12.61 -19.06
CA GLY A 181 -2.95 13.96 -19.26
C GLY A 181 -3.22 14.53 -20.65
N ALA A 182 -3.22 13.69 -21.67
CA ALA A 182 -3.53 14.10 -23.04
C ALA A 182 -5.04 14.34 -23.28
N ALA A 183 -5.91 13.85 -22.41
CA ALA A 183 -7.35 14.04 -22.51
C ALA A 183 -7.85 15.33 -21.82
N GLU A 184 -6.98 16.00 -21.05
CA GLU A 184 -7.29 17.24 -20.34
C GLU A 184 -6.74 18.50 -21.06
N GLU A 185 -5.98 18.34 -22.17
CA GLU A 185 -5.55 19.42 -23.07
C GLU A 185 -6.51 19.58 -24.27
#